data_e1de1667c05d8816ca36ab9e249ef80f
#
_entry.id   e1de1667c05d8816ca36ab9e249ef80f
#
_cell.length_a   1.000
_cell.length_b   1.000
_cell.length_c   1.000
_cell.angle_alpha   90.00
_cell.angle_beta   90.00
_cell.angle_gamma   90.00
#
_symmetry.space_group_name_H-M   'P 1'
#
loop_
_entity.id
_entity.type
_entity.pdbx_description
1 polymer ?
#
loop_
_entity_poly.entity_id
_entity_poly.type
_entity_poly.pdbx_seq_one_letter_code
_entity_poly.pdbx_strand_id
1 'polypeptide(L)'
;MRTLVVVFILAMSVTAWAQLDDSTLSEISRLEKEMMRVSQESQSTYQQFLMTQELRRNEMMESPDPTPLNFTGKSVPIPNYDDYVQRRIDKDERIQKYTADLDRLYARYKELEGEKEALFEKIRNLESKPARE
;
A
#
# COMPACT_ATOMS: atom_id res chain seq x y z
N MET A 1 -60.22 -32.72 4.62
CA MET A 1 -59.60 -31.82 5.61
C MET A 1 -58.17 -32.19 6.01
N ARG A 2 -57.65 -33.33 5.63
CA ARG A 2 -56.28 -33.75 5.98
C ARG A 2 -55.16 -33.17 5.07
N THR A 3 -55.51 -32.63 3.93
CA THR A 3 -54.57 -32.08 2.94
C THR A 3 -54.23 -30.60 3.13
N LEU A 4 -55.07 -29.84 3.89
CA LEU A 4 -54.84 -28.42 4.15
C LEU A 4 -53.80 -28.17 5.28
N VAL A 5 -53.60 -29.11 6.18
CA VAL A 5 -52.68 -29.00 7.30
C VAL A 5 -51.24 -29.20 6.85
N VAL A 6 -50.98 -30.01 5.82
CA VAL A 6 -49.64 -30.28 5.30
C VAL A 6 -49.03 -29.13 4.51
N VAL A 7 -49.87 -28.30 3.86
CA VAL A 7 -49.44 -27.14 3.09
C VAL A 7 -49.01 -25.99 4.00
N PHE A 8 -49.59 -25.90 5.21
CA PHE A 8 -49.28 -24.81 6.14
C PHE A 8 -47.97 -25.03 6.88
N ILE A 9 -47.48 -26.28 7.00
CA ILE A 9 -46.21 -26.59 7.66
C ILE A 9 -45.03 -26.35 6.72
N LEU A 10 -45.20 -26.41 5.40
CA LEU A 10 -44.17 -26.14 4.41
C LEU A 10 -43.90 -24.65 4.16
N ALA A 11 -44.83 -23.75 4.57
CA ALA A 11 -44.64 -22.31 4.41
C ALA A 11 -43.84 -21.63 5.54
N MET A 12 -43.63 -22.34 6.65
CA MET A 12 -42.86 -21.80 7.82
C MET A 12 -41.35 -22.09 7.79
N SER A 13 -40.87 -22.81 6.80
CA SER A 13 -39.46 -23.23 6.78
C SER A 13 -38.52 -22.35 5.92
N VAL A 14 -39.01 -21.23 5.37
CA VAL A 14 -38.19 -20.40 4.46
C VAL A 14 -37.70 -19.07 5.10
N THR A 15 -38.09 -18.77 6.32
CA THR A 15 -37.70 -17.50 6.99
C THR A 15 -36.50 -17.60 7.94
N ALA A 16 -35.80 -18.73 7.97
CA ALA A 16 -34.64 -18.90 8.85
C ALA A 16 -33.27 -18.49 8.22
N TRP A 17 -33.26 -17.89 7.04
CA TRP A 17 -32.01 -17.63 6.29
C TRP A 17 -31.57 -16.18 6.21
N ALA A 18 -32.20 -15.26 6.88
CA ALA A 18 -31.86 -13.84 6.73
C ALA A 18 -32.05 -13.04 8.01
N GLN A 19 -31.30 -13.31 9.03
CA GLN A 19 -31.01 -12.29 10.02
C GLN A 19 -29.57 -12.45 10.47
N LEU A 20 -28.61 -12.09 9.60
CA LEU A 20 -27.45 -11.42 10.10
C LEU A 20 -27.99 -10.21 10.82
N ASP A 21 -27.74 -10.12 12.13
CA ASP A 21 -28.13 -8.99 12.95
C ASP A 21 -27.69 -7.68 12.26
N ASP A 22 -28.57 -6.68 12.16
CA ASP A 22 -28.28 -5.40 11.52
C ASP A 22 -26.99 -4.75 12.07
N SER A 23 -26.66 -5.02 13.34
CA SER A 23 -25.41 -4.59 13.97
C SER A 23 -24.19 -5.26 13.34
N THR A 24 -24.25 -6.55 13.02
CA THR A 24 -23.16 -7.30 12.38
C THR A 24 -22.93 -6.82 10.93
N LEU A 25 -24.00 -6.59 10.17
CA LEU A 25 -23.91 -6.03 8.82
C LEU A 25 -23.31 -4.62 8.83
N SER A 26 -23.69 -3.79 9.78
CA SER A 26 -23.15 -2.45 9.97
C SER A 26 -21.65 -2.50 10.30
N GLU A 27 -21.24 -3.43 11.15
CA GLU A 27 -19.83 -3.61 11.50
C GLU A 27 -19.00 -4.13 10.33
N ILE A 28 -19.50 -5.11 9.58
CA ILE A 28 -18.86 -5.59 8.35
C ILE A 28 -18.68 -4.44 7.36
N SER A 29 -19.71 -3.64 7.11
CA SER A 29 -19.63 -2.48 6.21
C SER A 29 -18.59 -1.45 6.67
N ARG A 30 -18.46 -1.22 7.97
CA ARG A 30 -17.43 -0.35 8.55
C ARG A 30 -16.03 -0.91 8.31
N LEU A 31 -15.82 -2.19 8.55
CA LEU A 31 -14.54 -2.87 8.36
C LEU A 31 -14.14 -2.93 6.89
N GLU A 32 -15.09 -3.13 5.98
CA GLU A 32 -14.86 -3.09 4.53
C GLU A 32 -14.38 -1.71 4.07
N LYS A 33 -14.99 -0.64 4.57
CA LYS A 33 -14.55 0.74 4.28
C LYS A 33 -13.14 1.00 4.81
N GLU A 34 -12.82 0.51 6.01
CA GLU A 34 -11.49 0.63 6.57
C GLU A 34 -10.47 -0.18 5.78
N MET A 35 -10.81 -1.40 5.38
CA MET A 35 -9.97 -2.23 4.52
C MET A 35 -9.71 -1.57 3.16
N MET A 36 -10.71 -0.91 2.57
CA MET A 36 -10.53 -0.15 1.33
C MET A 36 -9.55 1.02 1.53
N ARG A 37 -9.68 1.77 2.63
CA ARG A 37 -8.77 2.87 2.98
C ARG A 37 -7.33 2.37 3.14
N VAL A 38 -7.13 1.31 3.91
CA VAL A 38 -5.81 0.70 4.13
C VAL A 38 -5.23 0.16 2.82
N SER A 39 -6.06 -0.44 1.97
CA SER A 39 -5.64 -0.93 0.65
C SER A 39 -5.18 0.22 -0.27
N GLN A 40 -5.88 1.35 -0.28
CA GLN A 40 -5.47 2.53 -1.04
C GLN A 40 -4.16 3.13 -0.52
N GLU A 41 -4.00 3.21 0.81
CA GLU A 41 -2.77 3.69 1.44
C GLU A 41 -1.59 2.76 1.14
N SER A 42 -1.80 1.45 1.22
CA SER A 42 -0.80 0.44 0.85
C SER A 42 -0.34 0.61 -0.60
N GLN A 43 -1.28 0.75 -1.52
CA GLN A 43 -0.99 0.96 -2.94
C GLN A 43 -0.22 2.26 -3.19
N SER A 44 -0.63 3.35 -2.56
CA SER A 44 0.06 4.65 -2.64
C SER A 44 1.49 4.57 -2.08
N THR A 45 1.66 3.91 -0.94
CA THR A 45 2.98 3.70 -0.31
C THR A 45 3.90 2.88 -1.21
N TYR A 46 3.37 1.83 -1.84
CA TYR A 46 4.12 1.04 -2.80
C TYR A 46 4.53 1.82 -4.05
N GLN A 47 3.66 2.67 -4.57
CA GLN A 47 4.00 3.57 -5.69
C GLN A 47 5.11 4.56 -5.30
N GLN A 48 5.04 5.15 -4.10
CA GLN A 48 6.10 6.01 -3.59
C GLN A 48 7.43 5.26 -3.45
N PHE A 49 7.39 4.01 -3.00
CA PHE A 49 8.56 3.14 -2.94
C PHE A 49 9.20 2.96 -4.32
N LEU A 50 8.41 2.64 -5.35
CA LEU A 50 8.91 2.48 -6.71
C LEU A 50 9.50 3.77 -7.28
N MET A 51 8.84 4.90 -7.04
CA MET A 51 9.36 6.22 -7.46
C MET A 51 10.69 6.56 -6.78
N THR A 52 10.79 6.34 -5.48
CA THR A 52 12.01 6.59 -4.71
C THR A 52 13.15 5.66 -5.15
N GLN A 53 12.83 4.42 -5.48
CA GLN A 53 13.79 3.46 -6.04
C GLN A 53 14.35 3.95 -7.38
N GLU A 54 13.48 4.49 -8.24
CA GLU A 54 13.89 5.05 -9.53
C GLU A 54 14.75 6.30 -9.36
N LEU A 55 14.37 7.21 -8.44
CA LEU A 55 15.16 8.39 -8.12
C LEU A 55 16.56 8.02 -7.63
N ARG A 56 16.66 7.04 -6.72
CA ARG A 56 17.96 6.54 -6.25
C ARG A 56 18.78 5.95 -7.40
N ARG A 57 18.15 5.16 -8.26
CA ARG A 57 18.82 4.56 -9.41
C ARG A 57 19.37 5.62 -10.35
N ASN A 58 18.56 6.64 -10.68
CA ASN A 58 18.97 7.74 -11.54
C ASN A 58 20.14 8.51 -10.94
N GLU A 59 20.07 8.83 -9.64
CA GLU A 59 21.16 9.48 -8.93
C GLU A 59 22.47 8.66 -8.96
N MET A 60 22.36 7.34 -8.81
CA MET A 60 23.54 6.44 -8.89
C MET A 60 24.12 6.36 -10.30
N MET A 61 23.30 6.50 -11.33
CA MET A 61 23.74 6.43 -12.73
C MET A 61 24.25 7.76 -13.26
N GLU A 62 23.80 8.88 -12.68
CA GLU A 62 24.23 10.21 -13.08
C GLU A 62 25.70 10.39 -12.75
N SER A 63 26.52 10.71 -13.76
CA SER A 63 27.95 10.99 -13.55
C SER A 63 28.10 12.28 -12.76
N PRO A 64 28.92 12.31 -11.69
CA PRO A 64 29.19 13.54 -10.95
C PRO A 64 29.99 14.57 -11.74
N ASP A 65 30.43 14.22 -12.94
CA ASP A 65 31.30 15.04 -13.79
C ASP A 65 30.52 15.53 -15.03
N PRO A 66 30.08 16.81 -15.03
CA PRO A 66 29.62 17.45 -16.25
C PRO A 66 30.81 17.91 -17.09
N THR A 67 31.73 17.02 -17.45
CA THR A 67 32.70 17.38 -18.49
C THR A 67 31.96 17.46 -19.81
N PRO A 68 31.80 18.69 -20.38
CA PRO A 68 31.28 18.77 -21.72
C PRO A 68 32.30 18.12 -22.66
N LEU A 69 31.92 17.04 -23.30
CA LEU A 69 32.70 16.31 -24.32
C LEU A 69 32.98 17.15 -25.58
N ASN A 70 32.90 18.46 -25.51
CA ASN A 70 33.24 19.37 -26.58
C ASN A 70 34.67 19.90 -26.40
N PHE A 71 35.64 19.07 -26.75
CA PHE A 71 37.00 19.48 -26.99
C PHE A 71 37.10 20.30 -28.31
N THR A 72 36.57 21.48 -28.34
CA THR A 72 36.98 22.49 -29.31
C THR A 72 37.92 23.44 -28.61
N GLY A 73 39.19 23.15 -28.66
CA GLY A 73 40.42 23.94 -28.57
C GLY A 73 40.49 25.25 -27.82
N LYS A 74 39.56 25.60 -26.92
CA LYS A 74 39.63 26.74 -26.03
C LYS A 74 39.78 26.23 -24.60
N SER A 75 40.72 26.81 -23.85
CA SER A 75 40.98 26.48 -22.45
C SER A 75 39.66 26.39 -21.68
N VAL A 76 39.24 25.16 -21.39
CA VAL A 76 38.15 24.90 -20.45
C VAL A 76 38.71 25.25 -19.07
N PRO A 77 38.08 26.16 -18.30
CA PRO A 77 38.52 26.41 -16.93
C PRO A 77 38.47 25.07 -16.19
N ILE A 78 39.59 24.72 -15.53
CA ILE A 78 39.69 23.55 -14.68
C ILE A 78 38.59 23.71 -13.63
N PRO A 79 37.59 22.77 -13.54
CA PRO A 79 36.57 22.85 -12.52
C PRO A 79 37.28 22.90 -11.16
N ASN A 80 36.85 23.81 -10.30
CA ASN A 80 37.41 23.92 -8.97
C ASN A 80 37.27 22.57 -8.27
N TYR A 81 38.38 22.00 -7.82
CA TYR A 81 38.41 20.69 -7.17
C TYR A 81 37.44 20.64 -5.98
N ASP A 82 37.32 21.74 -5.23
CA ASP A 82 36.40 21.83 -4.10
C ASP A 82 34.92 21.69 -4.54
N ASP A 83 34.54 22.28 -5.68
CA ASP A 83 33.18 22.13 -6.23
C ASP A 83 32.90 20.69 -6.67
N TYR A 84 33.91 19.99 -7.16
CA TYR A 84 33.77 18.58 -7.51
C TYR A 84 33.59 17.70 -6.27
N VAL A 85 34.39 17.91 -5.24
CA VAL A 85 34.27 17.19 -3.96
C VAL A 85 32.90 17.46 -3.32
N GLN A 86 32.45 18.71 -3.32
CA GLN A 86 31.15 19.07 -2.76
C GLN A 86 30.01 18.37 -3.50
N ARG A 87 30.03 18.36 -4.83
CA ARG A 87 29.02 17.63 -5.63
C ARG A 87 28.98 16.14 -5.34
N ARG A 88 30.13 15.51 -5.11
CA ARG A 88 30.19 14.11 -4.69
C ARG A 88 29.56 13.89 -3.32
N ILE A 89 29.85 14.74 -2.36
CA ILE A 89 29.27 14.67 -1.01
C ILE A 89 27.75 14.83 -1.09
N ASP A 90 27.27 15.85 -1.79
CA ASP A 90 25.83 16.11 -1.96
C ASP A 90 25.11 14.94 -2.64
N LYS A 91 25.77 14.31 -3.60
CA LYS A 91 25.25 13.10 -4.27
C LYS A 91 25.14 11.91 -3.32
N ASP A 92 26.19 11.64 -2.55
CA ASP A 92 26.21 10.56 -1.58
C ASP A 92 25.14 10.77 -0.49
N GLU A 93 24.95 12.01 -0.04
CA GLU A 93 23.88 12.37 0.90
C GLU A 93 22.47 12.12 0.32
N ARG A 94 22.25 12.47 -0.97
CA ARG A 94 20.96 12.19 -1.64
C ARG A 94 20.71 10.68 -1.76
N ILE A 95 21.72 9.90 -2.12
CA ILE A 95 21.62 8.44 -2.20
C ILE A 95 21.30 7.83 -0.84
N GLN A 96 21.97 8.28 0.22
CA GLN A 96 21.70 7.82 1.60
C GLN A 96 20.27 8.18 2.03
N LYS A 97 19.82 9.40 1.72
CA LYS A 97 18.44 9.83 2.00
C LYS A 97 17.43 8.93 1.28
N TYR A 98 17.61 8.68 -0.02
CA TYR A 98 16.70 7.79 -0.75
C TYR A 98 16.72 6.37 -0.20
N THR A 99 17.87 5.88 0.24
CA THR A 99 17.98 4.55 0.87
C THR A 99 17.19 4.48 2.17
N ALA A 100 17.31 5.48 3.04
CA ALA A 100 16.54 5.56 4.28
C ALA A 100 15.03 5.71 4.02
N ASP A 101 14.64 6.49 3.02
CA ASP A 101 13.24 6.64 2.61
C ASP A 101 12.66 5.32 2.07
N LEU A 102 13.44 4.54 1.32
CA LEU A 102 13.03 3.22 0.84
C LEU A 102 12.79 2.23 1.99
N ASP A 103 13.67 2.20 2.98
CA ASP A 103 13.50 1.33 4.15
C ASP A 103 12.24 1.69 4.92
N ARG A 104 11.97 2.99 5.12
CA ARG A 104 10.77 3.48 5.79
C ARG A 104 9.50 3.15 5.00
N LEU A 105 9.49 3.38 3.70
CA LEU A 105 8.34 3.10 2.83
C LEU A 105 8.05 1.60 2.77
N TYR A 106 9.08 0.76 2.71
CA TYR A 106 8.91 -0.69 2.74
C TYR A 106 8.34 -1.18 4.07
N ALA A 107 8.84 -0.67 5.19
CA ALA A 107 8.33 -0.99 6.51
C ALA A 107 6.84 -0.59 6.63
N ARG A 108 6.47 0.62 6.18
CA ARG A 108 5.07 1.07 6.17
C ARG A 108 4.19 0.21 5.27
N TYR A 109 4.65 -0.14 4.09
CA TYR A 109 3.92 -1.05 3.20
C TYR A 109 3.64 -2.40 3.86
N LYS A 110 4.63 -3.00 4.50
CA LYS A 110 4.47 -4.27 5.23
C LYS A 110 3.47 -4.16 6.38
N GLU A 111 3.50 -3.07 7.12
CA GLU A 111 2.54 -2.79 8.19
C GLU A 111 1.10 -2.71 7.65
N LEU A 112 0.88 -1.96 6.57
CA LEU A 112 -0.42 -1.81 5.93
C LEU A 112 -0.95 -3.13 5.35
N GLU A 113 -0.09 -3.97 4.79
CA GLU A 113 -0.49 -5.31 4.34
C GLU A 113 -0.92 -6.20 5.51
N GLY A 114 -0.23 -6.11 6.66
CA GLY A 114 -0.63 -6.79 7.88
C GLY A 114 -1.97 -6.29 8.46
N GLU A 115 -2.22 -4.98 8.43
CA GLU A 115 -3.51 -4.39 8.83
C GLU A 115 -4.64 -4.88 7.91
N LYS A 116 -4.41 -4.91 6.61
CA LYS A 116 -5.37 -5.41 5.62
C LYS A 116 -5.76 -6.87 5.87
N GLU A 117 -4.77 -7.71 6.13
CA GLU A 117 -4.99 -9.13 6.45
C GLU A 117 -5.80 -9.29 7.76
N ALA A 118 -5.46 -8.53 8.81
CA ALA A 118 -6.19 -8.53 10.06
C ALA A 118 -7.66 -8.09 9.91
N LEU A 119 -7.92 -7.08 9.08
CA LEU A 119 -9.27 -6.63 8.77
C LEU A 119 -10.05 -7.69 7.99
N PHE A 120 -9.42 -8.33 7.02
CA PHE A 120 -10.01 -9.43 6.25
C PHE A 120 -10.43 -10.60 7.17
N GLU A 121 -9.57 -11.01 8.10
CA GLU A 121 -9.89 -12.07 9.07
C GLU A 121 -11.04 -11.68 10.01
N LYS A 122 -11.12 -10.41 10.43
CA LYS A 122 -12.25 -9.92 11.23
C LYS A 122 -13.56 -10.00 10.46
N ILE A 123 -13.59 -9.57 9.22
CA ILE A 123 -14.78 -9.65 8.34
C ILE A 123 -15.21 -11.10 8.18
N ARG A 124 -14.28 -11.97 7.82
CA ARG A 124 -14.52 -13.40 7.65
C ARG A 124 -15.09 -14.05 8.92
N ASN A 125 -14.57 -13.70 10.07
CA ASN A 125 -15.06 -14.20 11.35
C ASN A 125 -16.48 -13.72 11.66
N LEU A 126 -16.85 -12.51 11.28
CA LEU A 126 -18.21 -11.99 11.45
C LEU A 126 -19.19 -12.66 10.48
N GLU A 127 -18.77 -12.89 9.23
CA GLU A 127 -19.58 -13.58 8.22
C GLU A 127 -19.79 -15.06 8.56
N SER A 128 -18.81 -15.71 9.20
CA SER A 128 -18.87 -17.14 9.55
C SER A 128 -19.60 -17.43 10.84
N LYS A 129 -19.92 -16.42 11.67
CA LYS A 129 -20.72 -16.63 12.88
C LYS A 129 -22.18 -16.87 12.49
N PRO A 130 -22.71 -18.10 12.72
CA PRO A 130 -24.14 -18.31 12.58
C PRO A 130 -24.85 -17.37 13.56
N ALA A 131 -25.97 -16.79 13.11
CA ALA A 131 -26.85 -16.05 14.01
C ALA A 131 -27.11 -16.93 15.25
N ARG A 132 -26.61 -16.49 16.40
CA ARG A 132 -26.91 -17.17 17.65
C ARG A 132 -28.39 -16.97 17.92
N GLU A 133 -29.08 -18.11 17.96
CA GLU A 133 -30.43 -18.19 18.53
C GLU A 133 -30.47 -17.63 19.94
#